data_3b046b5b319d10bb3854235903b92692
#
_entry.id   3b046b5b319d10bb3854235903b92692
#
_cell.length_a   1.000
_cell.length_b   1.000
_cell.length_c   1.000
_cell.angle_alpha   90.00
_cell.angle_beta   90.00
_cell.angle_gamma   90.00
#
_symmetry.space_group_name_H-M   'P 1'
#
loop_
_entity.id
_entity.type
_entity.pdbx_description
1 polymer ?
#
loop_
_entity_poly.entity_id
_entity_poly.type
_entity_poly.pdbx_seq_one_letter_code
_entity_poly.pdbx_strand_id
1 'polypeptide(L)'
;MNTERHWCVVPAAGTGQRFGGVVPKQYLEVAGRSILRHTLDALLGHPSIAGVVVVLAAGDPHWPGEGDTRGKQILTAIGGDSRAASVLSGLERLPADVGENDLVLVHDAARPNLALSDLDALIATVRAHPTQGGILGAPVRDTLKRAGDRRSIAATEPREGLWRAFTPQMFARGALSTALRAVRSAGEAITDEAMAMEMQGAHPLLVEGREDNLKITTPEDLARFEFLLGRRG
;
A
#
# COMPACT_ATOMS: atom_id res chain seq x y z
N MET A 1 -17.50 20.22 11.57
CA MET A 1 -16.08 19.82 11.71
C MET A 1 -15.57 19.52 10.31
N ASN A 2 -14.59 20.30 9.81
CA ASN A 2 -14.01 20.07 8.50
C ASN A 2 -13.17 18.79 8.60
N THR A 3 -13.70 17.67 8.14
CA THR A 3 -12.95 16.41 8.11
C THR A 3 -11.89 16.56 7.03
N GLU A 4 -10.65 16.74 7.46
CA GLU A 4 -9.48 16.72 6.59
C GLU A 4 -9.51 15.46 5.74
N ARG A 5 -9.40 15.61 4.42
CA ARG A 5 -9.47 14.51 3.47
C ARG A 5 -8.13 14.25 2.85
N HIS A 6 -7.79 13.00 2.68
CA HIS A 6 -6.48 12.55 2.21
C HIS A 6 -6.59 11.85 0.85
N TRP A 7 -5.57 12.00 0.05
CA TRP A 7 -5.40 11.25 -1.19
C TRP A 7 -4.59 9.98 -0.94
N CYS A 8 -4.90 8.94 -1.72
CA CYS A 8 -4.17 7.68 -1.67
C CYS A 8 -3.58 7.34 -3.04
N VAL A 9 -2.28 7.04 -3.08
CA VAL A 9 -1.61 6.48 -4.26
C VAL A 9 -1.67 4.97 -4.19
N VAL A 10 -2.09 4.33 -5.28
CA VAL A 10 -2.24 2.87 -5.38
C VAL A 10 -1.35 2.35 -6.52
N PRO A 11 -0.11 1.92 -6.23
CA PRO A 11 0.77 1.35 -7.25
C PRO A 11 0.21 0.03 -7.78
N ALA A 12 -0.17 0.01 -9.06
CA ALA A 12 -0.74 -1.14 -9.75
C ALA A 12 0.02 -1.52 -11.04
N ALA A 13 1.17 -0.90 -11.34
CA ALA A 13 1.96 -1.14 -12.54
C ALA A 13 2.75 -2.47 -12.53
N GLY A 14 2.75 -3.22 -11.42
CA GLY A 14 3.50 -4.46 -11.30
C GLY A 14 2.90 -5.61 -12.11
N THR A 15 3.75 -6.37 -12.81
CA THR A 15 3.35 -7.51 -13.66
C THR A 15 2.95 -8.77 -12.89
N GLY A 16 3.18 -8.82 -11.57
CA GLY A 16 2.77 -9.94 -10.73
C GLY A 16 3.43 -11.30 -11.06
N GLN A 17 4.64 -11.33 -11.65
CA GLN A 17 5.34 -12.52 -12.15
C GLN A 17 5.34 -13.74 -11.22
N ARG A 18 5.31 -13.54 -9.91
CA ARG A 18 5.27 -14.61 -8.90
C ARG A 18 3.97 -15.42 -8.91
N PHE A 19 2.90 -14.91 -9.52
CA PHE A 19 1.62 -15.60 -9.61
C PHE A 19 1.53 -16.56 -10.80
N GLY A 20 2.46 -16.45 -11.79
CA GLY A 20 2.61 -17.37 -12.93
C GLY A 20 1.52 -17.29 -14.00
N GLY A 21 0.63 -16.30 -13.95
CA GLY A 21 -0.47 -16.13 -14.90
C GLY A 21 -0.20 -15.08 -15.98
N VAL A 22 -0.97 -15.12 -17.06
CA VAL A 22 -0.98 -14.13 -18.16
C VAL A 22 -1.61 -12.80 -17.68
N VAL A 23 -2.56 -12.86 -16.75
CA VAL A 23 -3.24 -11.71 -16.17
C VAL A 23 -2.48 -11.27 -14.91
N PRO A 24 -2.13 -9.97 -14.77
CA PRO A 24 -1.50 -9.47 -13.56
C PRO A 24 -2.42 -9.68 -12.34
N LYS A 25 -1.83 -10.09 -11.21
CA LYS A 25 -2.58 -10.55 -10.03
C LYS A 25 -3.64 -9.56 -9.52
N GLN A 26 -3.40 -8.25 -9.65
CA GLN A 26 -4.34 -7.22 -9.23
C GLN A 26 -5.64 -7.21 -10.03
N TYR A 27 -5.66 -7.85 -11.20
CA TYR A 27 -6.84 -8.02 -12.05
C TYR A 27 -7.51 -9.39 -11.94
N LEU A 28 -6.97 -10.30 -11.12
CA LEU A 28 -7.67 -11.55 -10.80
C LEU A 28 -8.98 -11.24 -10.08
N GLU A 29 -10.01 -12.02 -10.39
CA GLU A 29 -11.36 -11.79 -9.88
C GLU A 29 -11.67 -12.65 -8.65
N VAL A 30 -12.34 -12.04 -7.68
CA VAL A 30 -12.98 -12.70 -6.55
C VAL A 30 -14.39 -12.12 -6.44
N ALA A 31 -15.39 -12.98 -6.36
CA ALA A 31 -16.81 -12.58 -6.31
C ALA A 31 -17.21 -11.58 -7.42
N GLY A 32 -16.71 -11.82 -8.65
CA GLY A 32 -17.04 -11.01 -9.84
C GLY A 32 -16.40 -9.61 -9.88
N ARG A 33 -15.38 -9.36 -9.06
CA ARG A 33 -14.63 -8.10 -9.04
C ARG A 33 -13.14 -8.35 -8.96
N SER A 34 -12.34 -7.52 -9.63
CA SER A 34 -10.88 -7.63 -9.53
C SER A 34 -10.38 -7.30 -8.12
N ILE A 35 -9.22 -7.87 -7.73
CA ILE A 35 -8.54 -7.55 -6.47
C ILE A 35 -8.33 -6.04 -6.33
N LEU A 36 -7.89 -5.38 -7.42
CA LEU A 36 -7.73 -3.93 -7.44
C LEU A 36 -9.05 -3.22 -7.15
N ARG A 37 -10.17 -3.68 -7.73
CA ARG A 37 -11.48 -3.09 -7.47
C ARG A 37 -11.88 -3.21 -5.99
N HIS A 38 -11.66 -4.37 -5.36
CA HIS A 38 -11.91 -4.54 -3.93
C HIS A 38 -11.03 -3.59 -3.09
N THR A 39 -9.77 -3.41 -3.48
CA THR A 39 -8.85 -2.45 -2.82
C THR A 39 -9.37 -1.01 -2.94
N LEU A 40 -9.80 -0.60 -4.13
CA LEU A 40 -10.38 0.73 -4.36
C LEU A 40 -11.68 0.93 -3.59
N ASP A 41 -12.55 -0.09 -3.54
CA ASP A 41 -13.80 -0.05 -2.78
C ASP A 41 -13.57 0.16 -1.28
N ALA A 42 -12.54 -0.48 -0.71
CA ALA A 42 -12.18 -0.28 0.69
C ALA A 42 -11.70 1.14 0.96
N LEU A 43 -10.82 1.69 0.11
CA LEU A 43 -10.31 3.06 0.23
C LEU A 43 -11.42 4.09 0.02
N LEU A 44 -12.14 4.00 -1.08
CA LEU A 44 -13.19 4.96 -1.45
C LEU A 44 -14.40 4.90 -0.49
N GLY A 45 -14.57 3.78 0.21
CA GLY A 45 -15.57 3.63 1.27
C GLY A 45 -15.30 4.49 2.51
N HIS A 46 -14.06 4.93 2.73
CA HIS A 46 -13.68 5.67 3.93
C HIS A 46 -13.95 7.17 3.77
N PRO A 47 -14.64 7.84 4.73
CA PRO A 47 -15.03 9.25 4.60
C PRO A 47 -13.84 10.22 4.48
N SER A 48 -12.72 9.92 5.13
CA SER A 48 -11.51 10.75 5.10
C SER A 48 -10.67 10.58 3.81
N ILE A 49 -11.07 9.73 2.86
CA ILE A 49 -10.41 9.63 1.56
C ILE A 49 -11.08 10.60 0.58
N ALA A 50 -10.30 11.53 0.02
CA ALA A 50 -10.74 12.48 -1.00
C ALA A 50 -10.83 11.82 -2.38
N GLY A 51 -9.84 11.00 -2.69
CA GLY A 51 -9.70 10.31 -3.97
C GLY A 51 -8.47 9.41 -3.98
N VAL A 52 -8.28 8.74 -5.10
CA VAL A 52 -7.14 7.86 -5.31
C VAL A 52 -6.44 8.17 -6.64
N VAL A 53 -5.12 7.93 -6.67
CA VAL A 53 -4.34 7.90 -7.91
C VAL A 53 -3.90 6.45 -8.13
N VAL A 54 -4.43 5.81 -9.16
CA VAL A 54 -4.03 4.45 -9.55
C VAL A 54 -2.87 4.56 -10.53
N VAL A 55 -1.74 3.96 -10.16
CA VAL A 55 -0.54 4.00 -11.00
C VAL A 55 -0.46 2.72 -11.82
N LEU A 56 -0.67 2.83 -13.12
CA LEU A 56 -0.82 1.73 -14.07
C LEU A 56 0.46 1.50 -14.88
N ALA A 57 0.62 0.32 -15.45
CA ALA A 57 1.62 0.10 -16.48
C ALA A 57 1.30 0.94 -17.74
N ALA A 58 2.31 1.30 -18.52
CA ALA A 58 2.08 2.00 -19.77
C ALA A 58 1.25 1.12 -20.72
N GLY A 59 0.13 1.65 -21.19
CA GLY A 59 -0.79 0.93 -22.08
C GLY A 59 -1.45 -0.29 -21.44
N ASP A 60 -1.68 -0.30 -20.13
CA ASP A 60 -2.27 -1.42 -19.41
C ASP A 60 -3.64 -1.82 -20.00
N PRO A 61 -3.76 -3.00 -20.65
CA PRO A 61 -5.00 -3.44 -21.31
C PRO A 61 -6.04 -3.96 -20.32
N HIS A 62 -5.66 -4.18 -19.07
CA HIS A 62 -6.53 -4.77 -18.05
C HIS A 62 -7.26 -3.74 -17.20
N TRP A 63 -6.89 -2.46 -17.29
CA TRP A 63 -7.56 -1.41 -16.52
C TRP A 63 -8.98 -1.18 -17.04
N PRO A 64 -10.04 -1.52 -16.26
CA PRO A 64 -11.43 -1.43 -16.73
C PRO A 64 -12.02 -0.01 -16.65
N GLY A 65 -11.21 1.00 -16.29
CA GLY A 65 -11.71 2.33 -15.97
C GLY A 65 -12.06 2.50 -14.49
N GLU A 66 -12.66 3.64 -14.19
CA GLU A 66 -12.87 4.08 -12.80
C GLU A 66 -13.93 3.27 -12.03
N GLY A 67 -14.95 2.76 -12.72
CA GLY A 67 -16.05 2.04 -12.11
C GLY A 67 -16.86 2.90 -11.14
N ASP A 68 -17.40 2.30 -10.07
CA ASP A 68 -18.10 3.04 -9.01
C ASP A 68 -17.09 3.79 -8.12
N THR A 69 -17.10 5.12 -8.22
CA THR A 69 -16.18 6.01 -7.50
C THR A 69 -16.72 6.45 -6.14
N ARG A 70 -17.97 6.12 -5.81
CA ARG A 70 -18.70 6.64 -4.63
C ARG A 70 -18.67 8.16 -4.54
N GLY A 71 -18.72 8.83 -5.70
CA GLY A 71 -18.65 10.29 -5.82
C GLY A 71 -17.27 10.90 -5.52
N LYS A 72 -16.20 10.09 -5.47
CA LYS A 72 -14.83 10.53 -5.26
C LYS A 72 -14.01 10.43 -6.55
N GLN A 73 -12.89 11.14 -6.62
CA GLN A 73 -12.06 11.13 -7.82
C GLN A 73 -11.15 9.90 -7.85
N ILE A 74 -11.06 9.30 -9.02
CA ILE A 74 -10.03 8.32 -9.37
C ILE A 74 -9.20 8.92 -10.51
N LEU A 75 -7.94 9.18 -10.26
CA LEU A 75 -6.97 9.64 -11.26
C LEU A 75 -6.05 8.48 -11.64
N THR A 76 -5.45 8.55 -12.82
CA THR A 76 -4.46 7.58 -13.24
C THR A 76 -3.11 8.24 -13.53
N ALA A 77 -2.03 7.51 -13.27
CA ALA A 77 -0.66 7.86 -13.64
C ALA A 77 0.02 6.65 -14.28
N ILE A 78 1.08 6.89 -15.05
CA ILE A 78 1.90 5.81 -15.60
C ILE A 78 3.04 5.51 -14.64
N GLY A 79 3.20 4.25 -14.27
CA GLY A 79 4.27 3.77 -13.40
C GLY A 79 5.63 3.81 -14.08
N GLY A 80 6.67 3.84 -13.26
CA GLY A 80 8.06 3.76 -13.72
C GLY A 80 8.63 2.35 -13.59
N ASP A 81 9.94 2.26 -13.73
CA ASP A 81 10.76 1.04 -13.70
C ASP A 81 10.94 0.44 -12.30
N SER A 82 10.58 1.18 -11.27
CA SER A 82 10.72 0.77 -9.86
C SER A 82 9.48 1.15 -9.05
N ARG A 83 9.38 0.60 -7.82
CA ARG A 83 8.34 0.99 -6.87
C ARG A 83 8.43 2.48 -6.55
N ALA A 84 9.64 2.96 -6.26
CA ALA A 84 9.87 4.38 -5.96
C ALA A 84 9.44 5.30 -7.12
N ALA A 85 9.79 4.93 -8.35
CA ALA A 85 9.40 5.68 -9.55
C ALA A 85 7.88 5.70 -9.74
N SER A 86 7.22 4.56 -9.54
CA SER A 86 5.76 4.44 -9.68
C SER A 86 5.02 5.27 -8.62
N VAL A 87 5.43 5.18 -7.35
CA VAL A 87 4.81 5.99 -6.28
C VAL A 87 5.03 7.48 -6.52
N LEU A 88 6.25 7.88 -6.92
CA LEU A 88 6.56 9.27 -7.24
C LEU A 88 5.69 9.81 -8.38
N SER A 89 5.50 9.04 -9.46
CA SER A 89 4.58 9.39 -10.54
C SER A 89 3.15 9.59 -10.04
N GLY A 90 2.69 8.75 -9.12
CA GLY A 90 1.39 8.90 -8.46
C GLY A 90 1.28 10.18 -7.62
N LEU A 91 2.33 10.53 -6.87
CA LEU A 91 2.38 11.76 -6.08
C LEU A 91 2.39 13.02 -6.95
N GLU A 92 3.04 12.97 -8.12
CA GLU A 92 3.08 14.06 -9.10
C GLU A 92 1.73 14.25 -9.82
N ARG A 93 0.88 13.21 -9.84
CA ARG A 93 -0.45 13.26 -10.45
C ARG A 93 -1.54 13.79 -9.50
N LEU A 94 -1.23 13.97 -8.22
CA LEU A 94 -2.16 14.54 -7.24
C LEU A 94 -2.67 15.92 -7.69
N PRO A 95 -3.91 16.31 -7.32
CA PRO A 95 -4.44 17.64 -7.59
C PRO A 95 -3.52 18.75 -7.06
N ALA A 96 -3.55 19.90 -7.72
CA ALA A 96 -2.64 21.01 -7.41
C ALA A 96 -2.90 21.64 -6.02
N ASP A 97 -4.08 21.45 -5.48
CA ASP A 97 -4.46 21.89 -4.14
C ASP A 97 -3.94 20.98 -3.01
N VAL A 98 -3.40 19.81 -3.34
CA VAL A 98 -2.70 18.95 -2.37
C VAL A 98 -1.28 19.50 -2.16
N GLY A 99 -1.04 20.15 -1.02
CA GLY A 99 0.23 20.80 -0.69
C GLY A 99 1.31 19.84 -0.23
N GLU A 100 2.54 20.34 -0.05
CA GLU A 100 3.68 19.54 0.40
C GLU A 100 3.53 19.03 1.85
N ASN A 101 2.82 19.77 2.69
CA ASN A 101 2.56 19.38 4.07
C ASN A 101 1.34 18.49 4.24
N ASP A 102 0.55 18.30 3.18
CA ASP A 102 -0.63 17.45 3.25
C ASP A 102 -0.22 15.99 3.37
N LEU A 103 -0.93 15.28 4.24
CA LEU A 103 -0.72 13.88 4.49
C LEU A 103 -1.36 13.03 3.36
N VAL A 104 -0.55 12.20 2.75
CA VAL A 104 -0.95 11.29 1.67
C VAL A 104 -0.70 9.85 2.06
N LEU A 105 -1.51 8.95 1.52
CA LEU A 105 -1.38 7.52 1.75
C LEU A 105 -0.80 6.82 0.52
N VAL A 106 -0.08 5.74 0.74
CA VAL A 106 0.29 4.77 -0.29
C VAL A 106 -0.25 3.41 0.12
N HIS A 107 -1.00 2.76 -0.77
CA HIS A 107 -1.59 1.45 -0.47
C HIS A 107 -1.40 0.45 -1.61
N ASP A 108 -1.00 -0.78 -1.26
CA ASP A 108 -0.78 -1.84 -2.24
C ASP A 108 -2.08 -2.24 -2.96
N ALA A 109 -2.07 -2.24 -4.29
CA ALA A 109 -3.19 -2.68 -5.14
C ALA A 109 -3.70 -4.10 -4.84
N ALA A 110 -2.87 -4.93 -4.22
CA ALA A 110 -3.16 -6.32 -3.88
C ALA A 110 -3.43 -6.54 -2.38
N ARG A 111 -3.89 -5.52 -1.64
CA ARG A 111 -4.38 -5.63 -0.25
C ARG A 111 -5.86 -5.23 -0.14
N PRO A 112 -6.77 -6.05 -0.64
CA PRO A 112 -8.19 -5.70 -0.72
C PRO A 112 -8.92 -5.76 0.62
N ASN A 113 -8.29 -6.31 1.67
CA ASN A 113 -8.95 -6.57 2.96
C ASN A 113 -8.66 -5.49 4.01
N LEU A 114 -8.47 -4.24 3.60
CA LEU A 114 -8.28 -3.11 4.52
C LEU A 114 -9.55 -2.85 5.35
N ALA A 115 -9.42 -2.84 6.68
CA ALA A 115 -10.49 -2.45 7.58
C ALA A 115 -10.54 -0.92 7.73
N LEU A 116 -11.75 -0.34 7.76
CA LEU A 116 -11.92 1.10 7.96
C LEU A 116 -11.37 1.56 9.31
N SER A 117 -11.52 0.74 10.37
CA SER A 117 -10.98 1.02 11.69
C SER A 117 -9.45 1.12 11.71
N ASP A 118 -8.75 0.30 10.90
CA ASP A 118 -7.30 0.36 10.80
C ASP A 118 -6.85 1.66 10.11
N LEU A 119 -7.61 2.08 9.10
CA LEU A 119 -7.38 3.35 8.42
C LEU A 119 -7.65 4.54 9.35
N ASP A 120 -8.71 4.50 10.16
CA ASP A 120 -8.98 5.50 11.19
C ASP A 120 -7.82 5.61 12.19
N ALA A 121 -7.31 4.47 12.68
CA ALA A 121 -6.20 4.43 13.64
C ALA A 121 -4.91 5.02 13.04
N LEU A 122 -4.59 4.66 11.79
CA LEU A 122 -3.44 5.22 11.09
C LEU A 122 -3.55 6.73 10.91
N ILE A 123 -4.68 7.22 10.40
CA ILE A 123 -4.92 8.65 10.19
C ILE A 123 -4.82 9.42 11.53
N ALA A 124 -5.45 8.92 12.58
CA ALA A 124 -5.41 9.58 13.89
C ALA A 124 -3.98 9.66 14.44
N THR A 125 -3.21 8.57 14.35
CA THR A 125 -1.82 8.51 14.82
C THR A 125 -0.93 9.47 14.03
N VAL A 126 -1.00 9.45 12.69
CA VAL A 126 -0.13 10.28 11.85
C VAL A 126 -0.51 11.76 11.95
N ARG A 127 -1.79 12.10 12.10
CA ARG A 127 -2.19 13.51 12.37
C ARG A 127 -1.65 14.06 13.67
N ALA A 128 -1.47 13.22 14.68
CA ALA A 128 -0.81 13.62 15.93
C ALA A 128 0.73 13.76 15.78
N HIS A 129 1.32 13.12 14.75
CA HIS A 129 2.76 13.05 14.52
C HIS A 129 3.10 13.23 13.03
N PRO A 130 2.72 14.36 12.38
CA PRO A 130 2.76 14.50 10.92
C PRO A 130 4.18 14.48 10.32
N THR A 131 5.19 14.86 11.10
CA THR A 131 6.59 14.84 10.65
C THR A 131 7.22 13.45 10.64
N GLN A 132 6.71 12.53 11.46
CA GLN A 132 7.18 11.15 11.50
C GLN A 132 6.49 10.28 10.45
N GLY A 133 5.20 10.53 10.22
CA GLY A 133 4.38 9.62 9.43
C GLY A 133 4.16 8.28 10.15
N GLY A 134 3.61 7.31 9.44
CA GLY A 134 3.37 6.00 10.03
C GLY A 134 2.89 4.96 9.02
N ILE A 135 2.94 3.73 9.45
CA ILE A 135 2.52 2.57 8.66
C ILE A 135 1.63 1.64 9.47
N LEU A 136 0.71 0.97 8.80
CA LEU A 136 0.06 -0.19 9.39
C LEU A 136 1.04 -1.37 9.46
N GLY A 137 0.92 -2.15 10.50
CA GLY A 137 1.69 -3.37 10.66
C GLY A 137 1.09 -4.30 11.70
N ALA A 138 1.70 -5.46 11.88
CA ALA A 138 1.37 -6.37 12.97
C ALA A 138 2.64 -6.98 13.56
N PRO A 139 2.70 -7.18 14.89
CA PRO A 139 3.85 -7.85 15.49
C PRO A 139 3.98 -9.28 14.98
N VAL A 140 5.23 -9.75 14.85
CA VAL A 140 5.51 -11.13 14.45
C VAL A 140 5.19 -12.05 15.62
N ARG A 141 4.26 -13.01 15.41
CA ARG A 141 3.83 -13.97 16.43
C ARG A 141 4.49 -15.34 16.29
N ASP A 142 4.86 -15.71 15.07
CA ASP A 142 5.48 -16.99 14.78
C ASP A 142 6.98 -17.01 15.15
N THR A 143 7.50 -18.22 15.39
CA THR A 143 8.95 -18.40 15.53
C THR A 143 9.64 -18.24 14.18
N LEU A 144 10.58 -17.30 14.09
CA LEU A 144 11.34 -17.04 12.89
C LEU A 144 12.61 -17.90 12.84
N LYS A 145 12.88 -18.48 11.66
CA LYS A 145 14.11 -19.22 11.38
C LYS A 145 14.86 -18.53 10.24
N ARG A 146 16.16 -18.32 10.45
CA ARG A 146 17.07 -17.95 9.38
C ARG A 146 17.48 -19.21 8.62
N ALA A 147 17.26 -19.21 7.32
CA ALA A 147 17.71 -20.31 6.48
C ALA A 147 19.23 -20.21 6.23
N GLY A 148 19.90 -21.33 6.35
CA GLY A 148 21.26 -21.55 5.88
C GLY A 148 21.27 -22.26 4.51
N ASP A 149 22.42 -22.82 4.17
CA ASP A 149 22.59 -23.58 2.94
C ASP A 149 21.65 -24.79 2.88
N ARG A 150 21.23 -25.15 1.66
CA ARG A 150 20.33 -26.29 1.38
C ARG A 150 19.04 -26.31 2.21
N ARG A 151 18.52 -25.11 2.57
CA ARG A 151 17.33 -24.95 3.43
C ARG A 151 17.47 -25.54 4.84
N SER A 152 18.71 -25.69 5.33
CA SER A 152 18.94 -25.98 6.75
C SER A 152 18.57 -24.78 7.62
N ILE A 153 18.32 -25.01 8.91
CA ILE A 153 18.16 -23.92 9.87
C ILE A 153 19.53 -23.44 10.31
N ALA A 154 19.88 -22.18 10.01
CA ALA A 154 21.10 -21.55 10.49
C ALA A 154 20.92 -20.98 11.90
N ALA A 155 19.78 -20.34 12.18
CA ALA A 155 19.49 -19.74 13.48
C ALA A 155 17.98 -19.62 13.73
N THR A 156 17.63 -19.46 15.00
CA THR A 156 16.32 -18.93 15.42
C THR A 156 16.48 -17.44 15.67
N GLU A 157 15.67 -16.62 15.01
CA GLU A 157 15.70 -15.17 15.19
C GLU A 157 14.81 -14.74 16.35
N PRO A 158 15.26 -13.86 17.24
CA PRO A 158 14.40 -13.20 18.18
C PRO A 158 13.28 -12.44 17.44
N ARG A 159 12.03 -12.61 17.88
CA ARG A 159 10.89 -11.92 17.25
C ARG A 159 10.45 -10.67 17.98
N GLU A 160 11.00 -10.44 19.17
CA GLU A 160 10.71 -9.28 19.99
C GLU A 160 11.07 -8.00 19.23
N GLY A 161 10.08 -7.09 19.09
CA GLY A 161 10.26 -5.86 18.33
C GLY A 161 10.19 -6.02 16.80
N LEU A 162 10.00 -7.24 16.27
CA LEU A 162 9.80 -7.42 14.83
C LEU A 162 8.32 -7.30 14.45
N TRP A 163 8.08 -6.55 13.38
CA TRP A 163 6.75 -6.32 12.83
C TRP A 163 6.71 -6.69 11.34
N ARG A 164 5.56 -7.17 10.91
CA ARG A 164 5.24 -7.27 9.49
C ARG A 164 4.71 -5.92 9.04
N ALA A 165 5.41 -5.28 8.10
CA ALA A 165 4.96 -4.02 7.51
C ALA A 165 3.78 -4.25 6.56
N PHE A 166 2.74 -3.45 6.73
CA PHE A 166 1.56 -3.42 5.87
C PHE A 166 1.44 -2.06 5.18
N THR A 167 0.41 -1.93 4.38
CA THR A 167 -0.09 -0.67 3.87
C THR A 167 -1.58 -0.52 4.24
N PRO A 168 -2.12 0.71 4.33
CA PRO A 168 -1.53 1.97 3.93
C PRO A 168 -0.33 2.41 4.77
N GLN A 169 0.55 3.19 4.10
CA GLN A 169 1.60 3.98 4.74
C GLN A 169 1.29 5.45 4.50
N MET A 170 1.46 6.31 5.51
CA MET A 170 1.00 7.69 5.48
C MET A 170 2.10 8.66 5.87
N PHE A 171 2.36 9.64 5.01
CA PHE A 171 3.43 10.63 5.19
C PHE A 171 3.02 11.98 4.62
N ALA A 172 3.71 13.06 5.02
CA ALA A 172 3.62 14.34 4.34
C ALA A 172 4.11 14.19 2.87
N ARG A 173 3.32 14.70 1.91
CA ARG A 173 3.59 14.57 0.47
C ARG A 173 4.99 15.00 0.09
N GLY A 174 5.45 16.18 0.56
CA GLY A 174 6.76 16.73 0.24
C GLY A 174 7.91 15.88 0.77
N ALA A 175 7.81 15.44 2.04
CA ALA A 175 8.80 14.58 2.67
C ALA A 175 8.93 13.24 1.92
N LEU A 176 7.81 12.58 1.63
CA LEU A 176 7.81 11.33 0.87
C LEU A 176 8.37 11.53 -0.55
N SER A 177 7.96 12.58 -1.25
CA SER A 177 8.48 12.88 -2.59
C SER A 177 10.00 13.09 -2.58
N THR A 178 10.52 13.80 -1.58
CA THR A 178 11.96 14.03 -1.42
C THR A 178 12.71 12.73 -1.17
N ALA A 179 12.19 11.89 -0.25
CA ALA A 179 12.78 10.60 0.06
C ALA A 179 12.84 9.67 -1.17
N LEU A 180 11.75 9.58 -1.92
CA LEU A 180 11.69 8.75 -3.12
C LEU A 180 12.61 9.25 -4.25
N ARG A 181 12.77 10.57 -4.41
CA ARG A 181 13.74 11.15 -5.36
C ARG A 181 15.18 10.83 -4.95
N ALA A 182 15.51 10.91 -3.68
CA ALA A 182 16.84 10.57 -3.17
C ALA A 182 17.17 9.10 -3.42
N VAL A 183 16.26 8.17 -3.11
CA VAL A 183 16.39 6.73 -3.39
C VAL A 183 16.66 6.48 -4.88
N ARG A 184 15.88 7.09 -5.77
CA ARG A 184 16.08 6.96 -7.22
C ARG A 184 17.44 7.49 -7.68
N SER A 185 17.86 8.64 -7.17
CA SER A 185 19.16 9.24 -7.52
C SER A 185 20.33 8.40 -7.03
N ALA A 186 20.18 7.69 -5.93
CA ALA A 186 21.19 6.76 -5.40
C ALA A 186 21.18 5.39 -6.11
N GLY A 187 20.19 5.10 -6.95
CA GLY A 187 20.02 3.78 -7.57
C GLY A 187 19.64 2.67 -6.59
N GLU A 188 19.10 3.05 -5.43
CA GLU A 188 18.74 2.11 -4.38
C GLU A 188 17.36 1.49 -4.62
N ALA A 189 17.20 0.24 -4.19
CA ALA A 189 15.92 -0.45 -4.23
C ALA A 189 15.25 -0.38 -2.85
N ILE A 190 13.97 -0.02 -2.82
CA ILE A 190 13.16 -0.04 -1.60
C ILE A 190 12.08 -1.10 -1.66
N THR A 191 11.71 -1.60 -0.49
CA THR A 191 10.60 -2.54 -0.33
C THR A 191 9.26 -1.84 -0.13
N ASP A 192 9.28 -0.69 0.56
CA ASP A 192 8.11 0.14 0.86
C ASP A 192 8.51 1.63 1.04
N GLU A 193 7.53 2.47 1.32
CA GLU A 193 7.73 3.92 1.49
C GLU A 193 8.41 4.25 2.82
N ALA A 194 8.17 3.45 3.87
CA ALA A 194 8.82 3.62 5.16
C ALA A 194 10.34 3.50 5.02
N MET A 195 10.83 2.50 4.28
CA MET A 195 12.27 2.35 4.01
C MET A 195 12.87 3.60 3.35
N ALA A 196 12.17 4.23 2.40
CA ALA A 196 12.65 5.47 1.80
C ALA A 196 12.76 6.61 2.83
N MET A 197 11.79 6.71 3.74
CA MET A 197 11.78 7.69 4.83
C MET A 197 12.89 7.40 5.85
N GLU A 198 13.11 6.15 6.22
CA GLU A 198 14.20 5.71 7.11
C GLU A 198 15.57 6.07 6.56
N MET A 199 15.78 5.89 5.25
CA MET A 199 17.02 6.30 4.56
C MET A 199 17.28 7.81 4.63
N GLN A 200 16.26 8.64 4.91
CA GLN A 200 16.38 10.07 5.18
C GLN A 200 16.46 10.38 6.69
N GLY A 201 16.61 9.37 7.54
CA GLY A 201 16.72 9.52 8.99
C GLY A 201 15.38 9.71 9.71
N ALA A 202 14.25 9.46 9.04
CA ALA A 202 12.95 9.45 9.70
C ALA A 202 12.72 8.16 10.48
N HIS A 203 11.83 8.21 11.45
CA HIS A 203 11.40 7.07 12.25
C HIS A 203 9.86 6.94 12.20
N PRO A 204 9.30 6.36 11.12
CA PRO A 204 7.86 6.21 10.99
C PRO A 204 7.24 5.39 12.13
N LEU A 205 6.04 5.76 12.54
CA LEU A 205 5.32 5.08 13.62
C LEU A 205 4.70 3.78 13.12
N LEU A 206 4.77 2.75 13.96
CA LEU A 206 4.05 1.49 13.76
C LEU A 206 2.66 1.58 14.38
N VAL A 207 1.64 1.40 13.57
CA VAL A 207 0.24 1.35 13.99
C VAL A 207 -0.26 -0.08 13.81
N GLU A 208 -0.71 -0.71 14.90
CA GLU A 208 -1.19 -2.07 14.83
C GLU A 208 -2.50 -2.13 14.03
N GLY A 209 -2.50 -2.93 12.97
CA GLY A 209 -3.66 -3.22 12.14
C GLY A 209 -3.98 -4.71 12.16
N ARG A 210 -5.11 -5.06 11.58
CA ARG A 210 -5.59 -6.43 11.52
C ARG A 210 -4.65 -7.31 10.70
N GLU A 211 -4.37 -8.51 11.19
CA GLU A 211 -3.49 -9.47 10.52
C GLU A 211 -4.07 -10.00 9.20
N ASP A 212 -5.39 -9.85 9.01
CA ASP A 212 -6.08 -10.22 7.78
C ASP A 212 -6.03 -9.14 6.68
N ASN A 213 -5.34 -8.01 6.90
CA ASN A 213 -4.92 -7.07 5.83
C ASN A 213 -3.79 -7.69 4.99
N LEU A 214 -4.11 -8.86 4.42
CA LEU A 214 -3.15 -9.68 3.70
C LEU A 214 -2.82 -9.10 2.32
N LYS A 215 -1.56 -9.28 1.90
CA LYS A 215 -1.14 -9.00 0.52
C LYS A 215 -1.30 -10.26 -0.31
N ILE A 216 -2.16 -10.22 -1.31
CA ILE A 216 -2.33 -11.35 -2.24
C ILE A 216 -1.07 -11.50 -3.08
N THR A 217 -0.34 -12.60 -2.86
CA THR A 217 0.93 -12.92 -3.52
C THR A 217 0.95 -14.32 -4.08
N THR A 218 0.12 -15.21 -3.55
CA THR A 218 -0.01 -16.61 -3.95
C THR A 218 -1.47 -16.99 -4.17
N PRO A 219 -1.78 -18.12 -4.85
CA PRO A 219 -3.15 -18.62 -4.97
C PRO A 219 -3.83 -18.89 -3.62
N GLU A 220 -3.07 -19.32 -2.62
CA GLU A 220 -3.58 -19.55 -1.26
C GLU A 220 -4.05 -18.24 -0.59
N ASP A 221 -3.34 -17.12 -0.83
CA ASP A 221 -3.76 -15.80 -0.36
C ASP A 221 -5.10 -15.40 -1.00
N LEU A 222 -5.29 -15.74 -2.29
CA LEU A 222 -6.52 -15.46 -3.03
C LEU A 222 -7.70 -16.22 -2.39
N ALA A 223 -7.54 -17.52 -2.16
CA ALA A 223 -8.55 -18.35 -1.52
C ALA A 223 -8.89 -17.87 -0.09
N ARG A 224 -7.85 -17.41 0.65
CA ARG A 224 -8.05 -16.83 1.98
C ARG A 224 -8.84 -15.53 1.91
N PHE A 225 -8.55 -14.67 0.93
CA PHE A 225 -9.32 -13.43 0.74
C PHE A 225 -10.78 -13.72 0.37
N GLU A 226 -11.04 -14.67 -0.52
CA GLU A 226 -12.38 -15.11 -0.90
C GLU A 226 -13.19 -15.57 0.32
N PHE A 227 -12.59 -16.39 1.17
CA PHE A 227 -13.20 -16.83 2.43
C PHE A 227 -13.52 -15.64 3.37
N LEU A 228 -12.59 -14.69 3.53
CA LEU A 228 -12.80 -13.51 4.37
C LEU A 228 -13.91 -12.61 3.85
N LEU A 229 -14.01 -12.47 2.53
CA LEU A 229 -15.04 -11.68 1.88
C LEU A 229 -16.44 -12.28 2.12
N GLY A 230 -16.59 -13.59 2.02
CA GLY A 230 -17.85 -14.29 2.29
C GLY A 230 -18.36 -14.17 3.73
N ARG A 231 -17.51 -13.79 4.68
CA ARG A 231 -17.89 -13.56 6.09
C ARG A 231 -18.30 -12.12 6.41
N ARG A 232 -18.19 -11.22 5.45
CA ARG A 232 -18.57 -9.80 5.61
C ARG A 232 -20.03 -9.51 5.18
N GLY A 233 -20.69 -10.53 4.59
CA GLY A 233 -22.09 -10.46 4.13
C GLY A 233 -23.10 -10.77 5.22
#